data_461cc6847ef82eba59502f5420be527c
#
_entry.id   461cc6847ef82eba59502f5420be527c
#
_cell.length_a   1.000
_cell.length_b   1.000
_cell.length_c   1.000
_cell.angle_alpha   90.00
_cell.angle_beta   90.00
_cell.angle_gamma   90.00
#
_symmetry.space_group_name_H-M   'P 1'
#
loop_
_entity.id
_entity.type
_entity.pdbx_description
1 polymer ?
#
loop_
_entity_poly.entity_id
_entity_poly.type
_entity_poly.pdbx_seq_one_letter_code
_entity_poly.pdbx_strand_id
1 'polypeptide(L)'
;MTVRVMLVSPAMNAALREARFDGDAPLDRAGERSARTAAAAVPRSGAMLSGPSERCLGTAAALGLSARAEPALSGWDLGRWSGRRLDEVGAAEPDAVAAWIGDPSAAPHGGESLRALVERVGGWLDGTGGADTLAAGDGPGATDRSVLAVAEPAVVRAAVVHALVLPVEAFWRLDVAPLVLTELSGRSGRWNVRLGRPLATA
;
A
#
# COMPACT_ATOMS: atom_id res chain seq x y z
N MET A 1 -9.59 -18.25 -13.15
CA MET A 1 -8.38 -18.69 -12.43
C MET A 1 -8.20 -17.82 -11.20
N THR A 2 -7.65 -18.37 -10.11
CA THR A 2 -7.42 -17.64 -8.84
C THR A 2 -6.02 -17.04 -8.83
N VAL A 3 -5.90 -15.79 -8.42
CA VAL A 3 -4.64 -15.08 -8.20
C VAL A 3 -4.46 -14.84 -6.71
N ARG A 4 -3.23 -14.79 -6.25
CA ARG A 4 -2.87 -14.42 -4.88
C ARG A 4 -2.07 -13.11 -4.91
N VAL A 5 -2.59 -12.08 -4.26
CA VAL A 5 -1.92 -10.80 -4.09
C VAL A 5 -1.54 -10.64 -2.62
N MET A 6 -0.30 -10.34 -2.37
CA MET A 6 0.29 -10.18 -1.04
C MET A 6 0.82 -8.75 -0.92
N LEU A 7 0.19 -7.93 -0.09
CA LEU A 7 0.60 -6.56 0.15
C LEU A 7 1.35 -6.46 1.48
N VAL A 8 2.58 -5.99 1.43
CA VAL A 8 3.40 -5.72 2.61
C VAL A 8 3.43 -4.22 2.84
N SER A 9 2.99 -3.76 4.01
CA SER A 9 3.13 -2.36 4.40
C SER A 9 4.60 -2.04 4.67
N PRO A 10 5.09 -0.84 4.29
CA PRO A 10 6.50 -0.51 4.44
C PRO A 10 6.89 -0.30 5.91
N ALA A 11 8.18 -0.39 6.18
CA ALA A 11 8.73 -0.12 7.49
C ALA A 11 8.51 1.34 7.93
N MET A 12 8.57 1.57 9.23
CA MET A 12 8.44 2.90 9.83
C MET A 12 9.58 3.82 9.39
N ASN A 13 9.29 5.12 9.24
CA ASN A 13 10.29 6.16 9.04
C ASN A 13 10.08 7.36 10.00
N ALA A 14 10.94 8.37 9.92
CA ALA A 14 10.85 9.54 10.78
C ALA A 14 9.58 10.35 10.52
N ALA A 15 9.18 10.53 9.26
CA ALA A 15 8.00 11.32 8.90
C ALA A 15 6.72 10.77 9.53
N LEU A 16 6.56 9.44 9.55
CA LEU A 16 5.41 8.82 10.22
C LEU A 16 5.42 8.99 11.73
N ARG A 17 6.60 8.89 12.38
CA ARG A 17 6.69 9.14 13.83
C ARG A 17 6.34 10.57 14.21
N GLU A 18 6.55 11.50 13.30
CA GLU A 18 6.21 12.92 13.45
C GLU A 18 4.77 13.24 13.00
N ALA A 19 3.95 12.22 12.69
CA ALA A 19 2.59 12.38 12.16
C ALA A 19 2.52 13.34 10.96
N ARG A 20 3.48 13.20 10.02
CA ARG A 20 3.46 13.95 8.77
C ARG A 20 2.66 13.18 7.72
N PHE A 21 1.95 13.90 6.87
CA PHE A 21 1.47 13.37 5.61
C PHE A 21 2.67 12.92 4.77
N ASP A 22 2.53 11.78 4.08
CA ASP A 22 3.63 11.24 3.30
C ASP A 22 4.11 12.27 2.26
N GLY A 23 5.41 12.52 2.27
CA GLY A 23 6.10 13.45 1.40
C GLY A 23 7.28 12.79 0.70
N ASP A 24 7.18 11.47 0.47
CA ASP A 24 8.23 10.64 -0.14
C ASP A 24 9.54 10.58 0.68
N ALA A 25 9.41 10.58 2.01
CA ALA A 25 10.57 10.47 2.87
C ALA A 25 11.13 9.03 2.90
N PRO A 26 12.46 8.84 2.76
CA PRO A 26 13.08 7.51 2.77
C PRO A 26 12.97 6.81 4.13
N LEU A 27 13.38 5.54 4.17
CA LEU A 27 13.60 4.84 5.43
C LEU A 27 14.74 5.49 6.21
N ASP A 28 14.60 5.47 7.53
CA ASP A 28 15.72 5.70 8.42
C ASP A 28 16.40 4.38 8.81
N ARG A 29 17.54 4.49 9.52
CA ARG A 29 18.32 3.32 9.96
C ARG A 29 17.51 2.32 10.81
N ALA A 30 16.53 2.78 11.57
CA ALA A 30 15.69 1.91 12.39
C ALA A 30 14.70 1.13 11.51
N GLY A 31 14.06 1.80 10.56
CA GLY A 31 13.18 1.17 9.57
C GLY A 31 13.91 0.13 8.73
N GLU A 32 15.12 0.45 8.23
CA GLU A 32 15.95 -0.51 7.51
C GLU A 32 16.27 -1.76 8.33
N ARG A 33 16.68 -1.60 9.60
CA ARG A 33 16.96 -2.76 10.46
C ARG A 33 15.74 -3.62 10.67
N SER A 34 14.58 -3.01 10.95
CA SER A 34 13.32 -3.74 11.13
C SER A 34 12.94 -4.53 9.87
N ALA A 35 13.06 -3.91 8.68
CA ALA A 35 12.80 -4.59 7.43
C ALA A 35 13.77 -5.77 7.19
N ARG A 36 15.07 -5.59 7.43
CA ARG A 36 16.06 -6.69 7.31
C ARG A 36 15.75 -7.85 8.25
N THR A 37 15.31 -7.57 9.47
CA THR A 37 14.90 -8.62 10.43
C THR A 37 13.69 -9.39 9.92
N ALA A 38 12.75 -8.72 9.24
CA ALA A 38 11.55 -9.32 8.70
C ALA A 38 11.78 -10.14 7.40
N ALA A 39 12.94 -10.00 6.76
CA ALA A 39 13.22 -10.58 5.45
C ALA A 39 12.98 -12.11 5.36
N ALA A 40 13.34 -12.85 6.42
CA ALA A 40 13.18 -14.31 6.46
C ALA A 40 11.70 -14.77 6.45
N ALA A 41 10.77 -13.91 6.86
CA ALA A 41 9.34 -14.22 6.92
C ALA A 41 8.56 -13.83 5.64
N VAL A 42 9.24 -13.21 4.67
CA VAL A 42 8.62 -12.81 3.40
C VAL A 42 8.28 -14.06 2.58
N PRO A 43 7.02 -14.22 2.13
CA PRO A 43 6.64 -15.37 1.31
C PRO A 43 7.25 -15.27 -0.09
N ARG A 44 7.47 -16.42 -0.70
CA ARG A 44 7.85 -16.49 -2.13
C ARG A 44 6.69 -16.07 -3.01
N SER A 45 7.01 -15.49 -4.16
CA SER A 45 6.02 -14.99 -5.12
C SER A 45 6.55 -15.09 -6.55
N GLY A 46 5.63 -15.25 -7.51
CA GLY A 46 5.96 -15.25 -8.93
C GLY A 46 6.35 -13.87 -9.46
N ALA A 47 5.79 -12.80 -8.90
CA ALA A 47 6.15 -11.43 -9.26
C ALA A 47 6.36 -10.59 -8.00
N MET A 48 7.34 -9.66 -8.03
CA MET A 48 7.67 -8.76 -6.95
C MET A 48 7.53 -7.31 -7.41
N LEU A 49 6.66 -6.56 -6.75
CA LEU A 49 6.34 -5.17 -7.06
C LEU A 49 6.58 -4.26 -5.85
N SER A 50 6.65 -2.97 -6.10
CA SER A 50 6.70 -1.94 -5.06
C SER A 50 5.94 -0.70 -5.52
N GLY A 51 5.26 -0.03 -4.62
CA GLY A 51 4.91 1.36 -4.83
C GLY A 51 6.18 2.17 -5.12
N PRO A 52 6.07 3.26 -5.89
CA PRO A 52 7.25 4.02 -6.36
C PRO A 52 7.90 4.90 -5.28
N SER A 53 7.28 5.06 -4.09
CA SER A 53 7.83 5.90 -3.03
C SER A 53 9.19 5.37 -2.54
N GLU A 54 10.08 6.28 -2.13
CA GLU A 54 11.39 5.94 -1.56
C GLU A 54 11.26 4.99 -0.36
N ARG A 55 10.24 5.17 0.46
CA ARG A 55 9.96 4.29 1.60
C ARG A 55 9.59 2.88 1.16
N CYS A 56 8.74 2.71 0.15
CA CYS A 56 8.36 1.41 -0.37
C CYS A 56 9.56 0.70 -1.03
N LEU A 57 10.29 1.39 -1.89
CA LEU A 57 11.47 0.87 -2.57
C LEU A 57 12.57 0.49 -1.57
N GLY A 58 12.85 1.36 -0.60
CA GLY A 58 13.81 1.10 0.47
C GLY A 58 13.41 -0.10 1.35
N THR A 59 12.11 -0.25 1.64
CA THR A 59 11.60 -1.43 2.37
C THR A 59 11.78 -2.69 1.54
N ALA A 60 11.40 -2.68 0.26
CA ALA A 60 11.58 -3.82 -0.63
C ALA A 60 13.06 -4.26 -0.70
N ALA A 61 13.97 -3.32 -0.88
CA ALA A 61 15.41 -3.58 -0.90
C ALA A 61 15.91 -4.17 0.43
N ALA A 62 15.48 -3.62 1.57
CA ALA A 62 15.85 -4.11 2.90
C ALA A 62 15.28 -5.51 3.22
N LEU A 63 14.11 -5.86 2.64
CA LEU A 63 13.53 -7.22 2.67
C LEU A 63 14.24 -8.20 1.71
N GLY A 64 15.21 -7.75 0.91
CA GLY A 64 15.91 -8.57 -0.08
C GLY A 64 15.10 -8.84 -1.35
N LEU A 65 14.12 -7.99 -1.68
CA LEU A 65 13.26 -8.14 -2.83
C LEU A 65 13.80 -7.33 -4.02
N SER A 66 13.91 -7.97 -5.18
CA SER A 66 14.14 -7.30 -6.47
C SER A 66 12.79 -6.87 -7.06
N ALA A 67 12.16 -5.88 -6.42
CA ALA A 67 10.82 -5.44 -6.77
C ALA A 67 10.85 -4.37 -7.88
N ARG A 68 9.98 -4.52 -8.88
CA ARG A 68 9.74 -3.51 -9.91
C ARG A 68 8.75 -2.46 -9.37
N ALA A 69 9.03 -1.18 -9.64
CA ALA A 69 8.09 -0.11 -9.32
C ALA A 69 6.78 -0.27 -10.14
N GLU A 70 5.65 -0.13 -9.46
CA GLU A 70 4.31 -0.20 -10.04
C GLU A 70 3.58 1.13 -9.80
N PRO A 71 3.39 1.96 -10.82
CA PRO A 71 2.76 3.27 -10.67
C PRO A 71 1.35 3.22 -10.08
N ALA A 72 0.58 2.17 -10.37
CA ALA A 72 -0.75 2.00 -9.81
C ALA A 72 -0.76 1.78 -8.29
N LEU A 73 0.40 1.46 -7.68
CA LEU A 73 0.61 1.34 -6.24
C LEU A 73 1.24 2.60 -5.62
N SER A 74 1.23 3.74 -6.32
CA SER A 74 1.63 5.02 -5.73
C SER A 74 0.86 5.30 -4.45
N GLY A 75 1.51 5.94 -3.48
CA GLY A 75 0.87 6.42 -2.28
C GLY A 75 -0.30 7.35 -2.58
N TRP A 76 -1.06 7.72 -1.57
CA TRP A 76 -2.16 8.67 -1.71
C TRP A 76 -1.59 10.07 -2.01
N ASP A 77 -1.95 10.65 -3.14
CA ASP A 77 -1.57 12.02 -3.47
C ASP A 77 -2.38 13.01 -2.61
N LEU A 78 -1.71 13.61 -1.64
CA LEU A 78 -2.28 14.60 -0.73
C LEU A 78 -1.91 16.04 -1.12
N GLY A 79 -1.46 16.24 -2.35
CA GLY A 79 -1.20 17.55 -2.92
C GLY A 79 -0.39 18.47 -1.99
N ARG A 80 -0.93 19.67 -1.69
CA ARG A 80 -0.24 20.67 -0.85
C ARG A 80 -0.07 20.27 0.62
N TRP A 81 -0.70 19.19 1.09
CA TRP A 81 -0.52 18.68 2.45
C TRP A 81 0.68 17.74 2.56
N SER A 82 1.21 17.22 1.46
CA SER A 82 2.36 16.31 1.45
C SER A 82 3.54 16.90 2.22
N GLY A 83 4.12 16.10 3.12
CA GLY A 83 5.23 16.47 3.99
C GLY A 83 4.88 17.36 5.20
N ARG A 84 3.69 17.96 5.25
CA ARG A 84 3.24 18.77 6.38
C ARG A 84 2.82 17.88 7.57
N ARG A 85 2.87 18.44 8.77
CA ARG A 85 2.37 17.75 9.95
C ARG A 85 0.84 17.78 9.99
N LEU A 86 0.23 16.72 10.51
CA LEU A 86 -1.23 16.61 10.63
C LEU A 86 -1.81 17.72 11.53
N ASP A 87 -1.14 18.04 12.64
CA ASP A 87 -1.57 19.09 13.56
C ASP A 87 -1.49 20.50 12.94
N GLU A 88 -0.46 20.78 12.14
CA GLU A 88 -0.32 22.04 11.40
C GLU A 88 -1.43 22.22 10.36
N VAL A 89 -1.75 21.17 9.61
CA VAL A 89 -2.84 21.19 8.63
C VAL A 89 -4.19 21.35 9.34
N GLY A 90 -4.42 20.57 10.42
CA GLY A 90 -5.65 20.63 11.18
C GLY A 90 -5.91 22.02 11.80
N ALA A 91 -4.85 22.71 12.25
CA ALA A 91 -4.96 24.06 12.78
C ALA A 91 -5.19 25.13 11.71
N ALA A 92 -4.53 24.97 10.54
CA ALA A 92 -4.59 25.96 9.46
C ALA A 92 -5.84 25.81 8.56
N GLU A 93 -6.33 24.60 8.37
CA GLU A 93 -7.37 24.26 7.40
C GLU A 93 -8.44 23.30 7.98
N PRO A 94 -9.08 23.61 9.13
CA PRO A 94 -9.99 22.68 9.82
C PRO A 94 -11.17 22.25 8.96
N ASP A 95 -11.79 23.17 8.21
CA ASP A 95 -12.92 22.87 7.34
C ASP A 95 -12.51 21.96 6.16
N ALA A 96 -11.31 22.16 5.62
CA ALA A 96 -10.79 21.32 4.57
C ALA A 96 -10.51 19.88 5.09
N VAL A 97 -9.98 19.75 6.30
CA VAL A 97 -9.78 18.43 6.95
C VAL A 97 -11.13 17.76 7.23
N ALA A 98 -12.14 18.51 7.69
CA ALA A 98 -13.49 17.97 7.89
C ALA A 98 -14.11 17.47 6.59
N ALA A 99 -13.99 18.23 5.50
CA ALA A 99 -14.46 17.82 4.18
C ALA A 99 -13.74 16.58 3.67
N TRP A 100 -12.41 16.51 3.84
CA TRP A 100 -11.58 15.36 3.43
C TRP A 100 -11.97 14.06 4.13
N ILE A 101 -12.32 14.13 5.43
CA ILE A 101 -12.76 12.96 6.22
C ILE A 101 -14.21 12.59 5.91
N GLY A 102 -15.08 13.60 5.73
CA GLY A 102 -16.53 13.41 5.61
C GLY A 102 -17.05 13.10 4.22
N ASP A 103 -16.33 13.51 3.16
CA ASP A 103 -16.73 13.27 1.77
C ASP A 103 -15.63 12.54 1.01
N PRO A 104 -15.82 11.25 0.65
CA PRO A 104 -14.83 10.48 -0.11
C PRO A 104 -14.48 11.05 -1.48
N SER A 105 -15.29 11.95 -2.03
CA SER A 105 -15.05 12.60 -3.32
C SER A 105 -14.28 13.91 -3.18
N ALA A 106 -14.17 14.44 -1.96
CA ALA A 106 -13.44 15.68 -1.70
C ALA A 106 -11.93 15.48 -1.80
N ALA A 107 -11.26 16.42 -2.44
CA ALA A 107 -9.80 16.53 -2.48
C ALA A 107 -9.35 17.97 -2.19
N PRO A 108 -9.64 18.49 -0.98
CA PRO A 108 -9.38 19.90 -0.64
C PRO A 108 -7.89 20.24 -0.67
N HIS A 109 -7.02 19.25 -0.57
CA HIS A 109 -5.56 19.38 -0.69
C HIS A 109 -5.08 19.54 -2.15
N GLY A 110 -5.94 19.34 -3.15
CA GLY A 110 -5.62 19.46 -4.58
C GLY A 110 -4.92 18.25 -5.19
N GLY A 111 -4.87 17.12 -4.47
CA GLY A 111 -4.40 15.83 -4.97
C GLY A 111 -5.53 14.86 -5.28
N GLU A 112 -5.36 13.58 -4.95
CA GLU A 112 -6.29 12.49 -5.24
C GLU A 112 -7.38 12.40 -4.15
N SER A 113 -8.66 12.25 -4.53
CA SER A 113 -9.73 11.96 -3.57
C SER A 113 -9.66 10.52 -3.05
N LEU A 114 -10.27 10.25 -1.89
CA LEU A 114 -10.33 8.89 -1.36
C LEU A 114 -11.01 7.91 -2.34
N ARG A 115 -12.06 8.37 -3.02
CA ARG A 115 -12.76 7.57 -4.05
C ARG A 115 -11.83 7.22 -5.21
N ALA A 116 -11.09 8.21 -5.73
CA ALA A 116 -10.15 7.99 -6.82
C ALA A 116 -9.01 7.03 -6.43
N LEU A 117 -8.49 7.13 -5.20
CA LEU A 117 -7.52 6.17 -4.65
C LEU A 117 -8.08 4.73 -4.65
N VAL A 118 -9.32 4.53 -4.15
CA VAL A 118 -9.95 3.20 -4.11
C VAL A 118 -10.20 2.66 -5.52
N GLU A 119 -10.63 3.50 -6.46
CA GLU A 119 -10.85 3.13 -7.85
C GLU A 119 -9.55 2.74 -8.56
N ARG A 120 -8.49 3.53 -8.39
CA ARG A 120 -7.15 3.25 -8.98
C ARG A 120 -6.59 1.92 -8.47
N VAL A 121 -6.57 1.74 -7.15
CA VAL A 121 -6.04 0.51 -6.53
C VAL A 121 -6.91 -0.69 -6.86
N GLY A 122 -8.23 -0.52 -6.87
CA GLY A 122 -9.19 -1.55 -7.25
C GLY A 122 -9.01 -2.00 -8.70
N GLY A 123 -8.83 -1.05 -9.63
CA GLY A 123 -8.54 -1.34 -11.02
C GLY A 123 -7.24 -2.14 -11.21
N TRP A 124 -6.19 -1.78 -10.47
CA TRP A 124 -4.96 -2.56 -10.45
C TRP A 124 -5.19 -3.96 -9.91
N LEU A 125 -5.87 -4.11 -8.78
CA LEU A 125 -6.14 -5.40 -8.15
C LEU A 125 -6.92 -6.33 -9.08
N ASP A 126 -7.95 -5.82 -9.74
CA ASP A 126 -8.76 -6.59 -10.68
C ASP A 126 -8.01 -6.92 -11.98
N GLY A 127 -7.04 -6.06 -12.38
CA GLY A 127 -6.14 -6.29 -13.51
C GLY A 127 -5.01 -7.29 -13.25
N THR A 128 -4.64 -7.58 -11.98
CA THR A 128 -3.54 -8.51 -11.66
C THR A 128 -3.78 -9.96 -12.14
N GLY A 129 -5.02 -10.30 -12.46
CA GLY A 129 -5.37 -11.58 -13.08
C GLY A 129 -5.02 -11.69 -14.57
N GLY A 130 -4.65 -10.58 -15.23
CA GLY A 130 -4.27 -10.52 -16.62
C GLY A 130 -2.88 -11.12 -16.89
N ALA A 131 -2.65 -11.54 -18.14
CA ALA A 131 -1.40 -12.20 -18.55
C ALA A 131 -0.17 -11.29 -18.39
N ASP A 132 -0.33 -9.97 -18.58
CA ASP A 132 0.79 -9.01 -18.65
C ASP A 132 1.42 -8.72 -17.28
N THR A 133 0.64 -8.73 -16.20
CA THR A 133 1.16 -8.47 -14.85
C THR A 133 1.96 -9.64 -14.28
N LEU A 134 1.65 -10.86 -14.72
CA LEU A 134 2.28 -12.10 -14.28
C LEU A 134 3.36 -12.62 -15.24
N ALA A 135 3.42 -12.07 -16.45
CA ALA A 135 4.42 -12.46 -17.47
C ALA A 135 5.83 -11.92 -17.18
N ALA A 136 6.00 -11.07 -16.19
CA ALA A 136 7.29 -10.53 -15.79
C ALA A 136 8.09 -11.43 -14.81
N GLY A 137 7.63 -12.64 -14.53
CA GLY A 137 8.41 -13.64 -13.80
C GLY A 137 9.39 -14.33 -14.72
N ASP A 138 10.67 -14.01 -14.58
CA ASP A 138 11.77 -14.63 -15.32
C ASP A 138 11.97 -16.11 -14.92
N GLY A 139 11.22 -17.03 -15.51
CA GLY A 139 11.48 -18.46 -15.33
C GLY A 139 10.55 -19.35 -16.15
N PRO A 140 11.08 -20.37 -16.89
CA PRO A 140 10.25 -21.36 -17.55
C PRO A 140 9.58 -22.26 -16.50
N GLY A 141 8.27 -22.09 -16.31
CA GLY A 141 7.47 -22.92 -15.41
C GLY A 141 6.71 -22.16 -14.32
N ALA A 142 6.58 -20.85 -14.36
CA ALA A 142 5.84 -20.05 -13.38
C ALA A 142 4.33 -20.36 -13.43
N THR A 143 3.94 -21.46 -12.78
CA THR A 143 2.52 -21.77 -12.44
C THR A 143 2.05 -20.98 -11.23
N ASP A 144 2.95 -20.27 -10.53
CA ASP A 144 2.62 -19.49 -9.34
C ASP A 144 2.08 -18.10 -9.73
N ARG A 145 0.76 -18.00 -9.77
CA ARG A 145 0.02 -16.75 -10.02
C ARG A 145 -0.06 -15.91 -8.75
N SER A 146 1.07 -15.62 -8.16
CA SER A 146 1.16 -14.77 -6.98
C SER A 146 1.96 -13.50 -7.25
N VAL A 147 1.49 -12.40 -6.69
CA VAL A 147 2.14 -11.09 -6.67
C VAL A 147 2.43 -10.72 -5.22
N LEU A 148 3.67 -10.34 -4.93
CA LEU A 148 4.05 -9.71 -3.67
C LEU A 148 4.36 -8.24 -3.98
N ALA A 149 3.74 -7.32 -3.26
CA ALA A 149 3.99 -5.90 -3.44
C ALA A 149 4.21 -5.19 -2.10
N VAL A 150 5.22 -4.34 -2.04
CA VAL A 150 5.36 -3.37 -0.94
C VAL A 150 4.54 -2.14 -1.29
N ALA A 151 3.57 -1.78 -0.45
CA ALA A 151 2.63 -0.70 -0.72
C ALA A 151 2.27 0.10 0.54
N GLU A 152 2.10 1.41 0.38
CA GLU A 152 1.73 2.31 1.46
C GLU A 152 0.44 1.87 2.17
N PRO A 153 0.28 2.14 3.49
CA PRO A 153 -0.91 1.76 4.24
C PRO A 153 -2.22 2.23 3.60
N ALA A 154 -2.24 3.40 2.97
CA ALA A 154 -3.41 3.90 2.27
C ALA A 154 -3.78 3.01 1.06
N VAL A 155 -2.80 2.51 0.32
CA VAL A 155 -2.99 1.58 -0.80
C VAL A 155 -3.52 0.24 -0.29
N VAL A 156 -2.97 -0.29 0.81
CA VAL A 156 -3.45 -1.54 1.41
C VAL A 156 -4.91 -1.42 1.88
N ARG A 157 -5.26 -0.31 2.54
CA ARG A 157 -6.65 -0.03 2.96
C ARG A 157 -7.59 0.05 1.76
N ALA A 158 -7.19 0.78 0.71
CA ALA A 158 -7.97 0.90 -0.53
C ALA A 158 -8.21 -0.46 -1.21
N ALA A 159 -7.19 -1.32 -1.27
CA ALA A 159 -7.32 -2.68 -1.79
C ALA A 159 -8.32 -3.52 -0.98
N VAL A 160 -8.31 -3.40 0.36
CA VAL A 160 -9.26 -4.11 1.24
C VAL A 160 -10.68 -3.60 1.04
N VAL A 161 -10.87 -2.27 1.00
CA VAL A 161 -12.19 -1.64 0.76
C VAL A 161 -12.77 -2.14 -0.57
N HIS A 162 -11.98 -2.12 -1.64
CA HIS A 162 -12.40 -2.61 -2.95
C HIS A 162 -12.70 -4.11 -2.94
N ALA A 163 -11.77 -4.92 -2.41
CA ALA A 163 -11.88 -6.38 -2.42
C ALA A 163 -13.12 -6.92 -1.69
N LEU A 164 -13.53 -6.26 -0.61
CA LEU A 164 -14.67 -6.62 0.22
C LEU A 164 -15.96 -5.84 -0.15
N VAL A 165 -15.90 -5.00 -1.18
CA VAL A 165 -17.02 -4.15 -1.63
C VAL A 165 -17.60 -3.35 -0.45
N LEU A 166 -16.71 -2.79 0.38
CA LEU A 166 -17.11 -1.98 1.53
C LEU A 166 -17.50 -0.56 1.08
N PRO A 167 -18.35 0.13 1.85
CA PRO A 167 -18.48 1.58 1.70
C PRO A 167 -17.10 2.24 1.78
N VAL A 168 -16.85 3.24 0.95
CA VAL A 168 -15.51 3.87 0.84
C VAL A 168 -15.07 4.45 2.18
N GLU A 169 -16.00 4.93 3.00
CA GLU A 169 -15.79 5.47 4.34
C GLU A 169 -15.22 4.44 5.33
N ALA A 170 -15.38 3.14 5.05
CA ALA A 170 -14.77 2.07 5.86
C ALA A 170 -13.23 2.15 5.87
N PHE A 171 -12.63 2.82 4.89
CA PHE A 171 -11.20 3.11 4.83
C PHE A 171 -10.63 3.68 6.14
N TRP A 172 -11.37 4.58 6.77
CA TRP A 172 -10.96 5.24 8.02
C TRP A 172 -10.97 4.33 9.25
N ARG A 173 -11.60 3.15 9.14
CA ARG A 173 -11.71 2.14 10.21
C ARG A 173 -10.72 1.00 10.07
N LEU A 174 -9.94 0.98 9.00
CA LEU A 174 -8.92 -0.03 8.77
C LEU A 174 -7.58 0.48 9.31
N ASP A 175 -6.92 -0.34 10.08
CA ASP A 175 -5.55 -0.07 10.53
C ASP A 175 -4.56 -1.03 9.86
N VAL A 176 -3.41 -0.49 9.46
CA VAL A 176 -2.34 -1.23 8.79
C VAL A 176 -1.01 -0.86 9.45
N ALA A 177 -0.55 -1.74 10.32
CA ALA A 177 0.73 -1.57 11.00
C ALA A 177 1.93 -1.75 10.02
N PRO A 178 3.10 -1.21 10.33
CA PRO A 178 4.32 -1.41 9.53
C PRO A 178 4.73 -2.89 9.48
N LEU A 179 5.28 -3.32 8.34
CA LEU A 179 5.77 -4.69 8.10
C LEU A 179 4.72 -5.77 8.37
N VAL A 180 3.50 -5.48 8.01
CA VAL A 180 2.38 -6.42 8.08
C VAL A 180 2.00 -6.87 6.69
N LEU A 181 1.69 -8.16 6.56
CA LEU A 181 1.22 -8.79 5.33
C LEU A 181 -0.31 -8.83 5.32
N THR A 182 -0.90 -8.31 4.25
CA THR A 182 -2.30 -8.49 3.88
C THR A 182 -2.36 -9.38 2.64
N GLU A 183 -3.10 -10.47 2.72
CA GLU A 183 -3.23 -11.41 1.61
C GLU A 183 -4.63 -11.33 1.00
N LEU A 184 -4.68 -11.18 -0.33
CA LEU A 184 -5.91 -11.24 -1.10
C LEU A 184 -5.83 -12.45 -2.03
N SER A 185 -6.89 -13.25 -2.09
CA SER A 185 -6.96 -14.41 -2.98
C SER A 185 -8.29 -14.46 -3.70
N GLY A 186 -8.25 -14.55 -5.01
CA GLY A 186 -9.49 -14.53 -5.78
C GLY A 186 -9.28 -14.13 -7.23
N ARG A 187 -10.22 -13.37 -7.74
CA ARG A 187 -10.25 -12.80 -9.08
C ARG A 187 -11.10 -11.53 -9.05
N SER A 188 -11.05 -10.72 -10.11
CA SER A 188 -11.91 -9.54 -10.27
C SER A 188 -13.35 -9.80 -9.83
N GLY A 189 -13.88 -8.92 -8.99
CA GLY A 189 -15.21 -8.99 -8.41
C GLY A 189 -15.44 -10.06 -7.32
N ARG A 190 -14.41 -10.86 -6.96
CA ARG A 190 -14.54 -11.88 -5.89
C ARG A 190 -13.20 -12.15 -5.22
N TRP A 191 -12.92 -11.44 -4.16
CA TRP A 191 -11.73 -11.54 -3.36
C TRP A 191 -12.01 -12.04 -1.95
N ASN A 192 -11.14 -12.90 -1.41
CA ASN A 192 -11.06 -13.22 0.02
C ASN A 192 -9.86 -12.47 0.60
N VAL A 193 -9.99 -11.94 1.81
CA VAL A 193 -8.96 -11.12 2.45
C VAL A 193 -8.54 -11.76 3.78
N ARG A 194 -7.22 -11.84 4.00
CA ARG A 194 -6.61 -12.17 5.29
C ARG A 194 -5.74 -11.00 5.72
N LEU A 195 -6.09 -10.39 6.83
CA LEU A 195 -5.46 -9.18 7.35
C LEU A 195 -4.44 -9.49 8.45
N GLY A 196 -3.42 -8.65 8.54
CA GLY A 196 -2.71 -8.41 9.78
C GLY A 196 -1.68 -9.46 10.19
N ARG A 197 -1.05 -10.19 9.27
CA ARG A 197 0.05 -11.10 9.64
C ARG A 197 1.38 -10.35 9.74
N PRO A 198 1.96 -10.14 10.95
CA PRO A 198 3.29 -9.55 11.07
C PRO A 198 4.35 -10.38 10.33
N LEU A 199 5.31 -9.72 9.67
CA LEU A 199 6.47 -10.39 9.06
C LEU A 199 7.57 -10.68 10.06
N ALA A 200 7.60 -9.98 11.22
CA ALA A 200 8.49 -10.30 12.32
C ALA A 200 7.65 -10.60 13.56
N THR A 201 7.97 -11.67 14.27
CA THR A 201 7.51 -11.84 15.65
C THR A 201 8.29 -10.90 16.55
N ALA A 202 7.57 -10.15 17.40
CA ALA A 202 8.17 -9.29 18.40
C ALA A 202 9.10 -10.10 19.33
#